data_810c061cc1575fd1f39fb83597318133
#
_entry.id   810c061cc1575fd1f39fb83597318133
#
_cell.length_a   1.000
_cell.length_b   1.000
_cell.length_c   1.000
_cell.angle_alpha   90.00
_cell.angle_beta   90.00
_cell.angle_gamma   90.00
#
_symmetry.space_group_name_H-M   'P 1'
#
loop_
_entity.id
_entity.type
_entity.pdbx_description
1 polymer ?
#
loop_
_entity_poly.entity_id
_entity_poly.type
_entity_poly.pdbx_seq_one_letter_code
_entity_poly.pdbx_strand_id
1 'polypeptide(L)'
;LMQEQNLADRMKAQGLKMDIADIYNPEKLTLKDAVGIFGGGCTGEIISPNGLILTNHHCGYDAIQQHSSVEHDYLTDGFWAKNYEEELPTPGLKFRFVERIIDVTDRVNEDIRKGKIEEAASFGAPYMKKVADETLKKSDLKKAPGISAMALPFYEGNRFYVFFIKTYTDVRMVAAPPSSLGKFGGETDNWMWPRHTGDFSMFRIYADKD
;
A
#
# COMPACT_ATOMS: atom_id res chain seq x y z
N LEU A 1 4.13 14.35 10.30
CA LEU A 1 3.14 14.48 11.40
C LEU A 1 3.62 13.77 12.67
N MET A 2 4.02 12.48 12.61
CA MET A 2 4.47 11.72 13.79
C MET A 2 5.79 12.23 14.40
N GLN A 3 6.53 13.07 13.70
CA GLN A 3 7.76 13.69 14.21
C GLN A 3 7.50 14.97 15.03
N GLU A 4 6.27 15.44 15.08
CA GLU A 4 5.91 16.58 15.91
C GLU A 4 5.78 16.15 17.38
N GLN A 5 6.60 16.72 18.23
CA GLN A 5 6.63 16.45 19.68
C GLN A 5 5.23 16.53 20.32
N ASN A 6 4.46 17.52 19.90
CA ASN A 6 3.09 17.74 20.40
C ASN A 6 2.13 16.59 20.08
N LEU A 7 2.28 15.88 18.95
CA LEU A 7 1.42 14.75 18.60
C LEU A 7 1.74 13.53 19.48
N ALA A 8 3.02 13.25 19.68
CA ALA A 8 3.47 12.16 20.53
C ALA A 8 2.98 12.32 21.97
N ASP A 9 3.13 13.53 22.53
CA ASP A 9 2.70 13.84 23.90
C ASP A 9 1.17 13.76 24.05
N ARG A 10 0.42 14.22 23.06
CA ARG A 10 -1.04 14.09 23.01
C ARG A 10 -1.50 12.63 22.96
N MET A 11 -0.87 11.82 22.12
CA MET A 11 -1.20 10.39 22.03
C MET A 11 -0.93 9.67 23.35
N LYS A 12 0.19 9.96 24.00
CA LYS A 12 0.52 9.44 25.33
C LYS A 12 -0.48 9.89 26.39
N ALA A 13 -0.86 11.15 26.39
CA ALA A 13 -1.89 11.68 27.29
C ALA A 13 -3.27 11.03 27.09
N GLN A 14 -3.57 10.59 25.87
CA GLN A 14 -4.78 9.83 25.53
C GLN A 14 -4.68 8.32 25.82
N GLY A 15 -3.57 7.87 26.38
CA GLY A 15 -3.40 6.48 26.83
C GLY A 15 -2.58 5.59 25.89
N LEU A 16 -1.87 6.15 24.90
CA LEU A 16 -0.95 5.38 24.08
C LEU A 16 0.17 4.80 24.96
N LYS A 17 0.29 3.47 24.95
CA LYS A 17 1.33 2.74 25.71
C LYS A 17 2.54 2.35 24.86
N MET A 18 2.39 2.33 23.53
CA MET A 18 3.48 2.03 22.61
C MET A 18 4.48 3.19 22.56
N ASP A 19 5.74 2.86 22.31
CA ASP A 19 6.70 3.90 21.99
C ASP A 19 6.41 4.47 20.57
N ILE A 20 6.55 5.78 20.41
CA ILE A 20 6.35 6.44 19.11
C ILE A 20 7.34 5.88 18.06
N ALA A 21 8.54 5.50 18.48
CA ALA A 21 9.54 4.89 17.62
C ALA A 21 9.14 3.50 17.08
N ASP A 22 8.20 2.81 17.73
CA ASP A 22 7.64 1.54 17.24
C ASP A 22 6.48 1.76 16.26
N ILE A 23 5.86 2.93 16.29
CA ILE A 23 4.81 3.32 15.34
C ILE A 23 5.42 3.87 14.06
N TYR A 24 6.40 4.75 14.20
CA TYR A 24 7.07 5.41 13.09
C TYR A 24 8.56 5.60 13.38
N ASN A 25 9.39 5.02 12.51
CA ASN A 25 10.83 5.26 12.47
C ASN A 25 11.28 5.22 10.99
N PRO A 26 12.03 6.21 10.50
CA PRO A 26 12.51 6.21 9.11
C PRO A 26 13.62 5.17 8.85
N GLU A 27 14.30 4.67 9.90
CA GLU A 27 15.47 3.82 9.80
C GLU A 27 15.21 2.35 10.18
N LYS A 28 14.04 2.06 10.77
CA LYS A 28 13.68 0.74 11.27
C LYS A 28 12.29 0.35 10.80
N LEU A 29 12.06 -0.96 10.69
CA LEU A 29 10.70 -1.51 10.50
C LEU A 29 9.86 -1.18 11.74
N THR A 30 8.68 -0.64 11.50
CA THR A 30 7.72 -0.19 12.50
C THR A 30 6.30 -0.50 12.06
N LEU A 31 5.32 -0.18 12.88
CA LEU A 31 3.91 -0.42 12.56
C LEU A 31 3.49 0.22 11.22
N LYS A 32 4.04 1.38 10.84
CA LYS A 32 3.75 2.02 9.54
C LYS A 32 4.06 1.11 8.33
N ASP A 33 5.05 0.22 8.47
CA ASP A 33 5.52 -0.62 7.36
C ASP A 33 4.64 -1.86 7.14
N ALA A 34 3.70 -2.12 8.08
CA ALA A 34 2.64 -3.11 7.87
C ALA A 34 1.56 -2.64 6.90
N VAL A 35 1.50 -1.33 6.62
CA VAL A 35 0.50 -0.74 5.73
C VAL A 35 1.05 -0.69 4.31
N GLY A 36 0.25 -1.17 3.37
CA GLY A 36 0.63 -1.21 1.95
C GLY A 36 -0.49 -0.74 1.03
N ILE A 37 -0.19 -0.75 -0.27
CA ILE A 37 -1.13 -0.37 -1.33
C ILE A 37 -1.71 -1.64 -1.93
N PHE A 38 -3.03 -1.80 -1.79
CA PHE A 38 -3.79 -2.91 -2.33
C PHE A 38 -4.39 -2.54 -3.69
N GLY A 39 -4.15 -3.38 -4.70
CA GLY A 39 -4.68 -3.20 -6.04
C GLY A 39 -4.34 -1.85 -6.68
N GLY A 40 -5.36 -1.15 -7.16
CA GLY A 40 -5.23 0.12 -7.89
C GLY A 40 -4.92 1.34 -7.02
N GLY A 41 -5.05 1.25 -5.68
CA GLY A 41 -4.83 2.42 -4.81
C GLY A 41 -5.51 2.35 -3.44
N CYS A 42 -6.17 1.25 -3.13
CA CYS A 42 -6.68 1.01 -1.78
C CYS A 42 -5.54 0.81 -0.79
N THR A 43 -5.83 1.00 0.48
CA THR A 43 -4.94 0.63 1.58
C THR A 43 -5.28 -0.78 2.07
N GLY A 44 -4.27 -1.54 2.45
CA GLY A 44 -4.41 -2.77 3.17
C GLY A 44 -3.29 -2.91 4.19
N GLU A 45 -3.51 -3.68 5.22
CA GLU A 45 -2.52 -3.91 6.28
C GLU A 45 -2.21 -5.38 6.45
N ILE A 46 -0.95 -5.69 6.70
CA ILE A 46 -0.51 -7.03 7.09
C ILE A 46 -0.84 -7.24 8.56
N ILE A 47 -1.66 -8.25 8.84
CA ILE A 47 -2.14 -8.58 10.19
C ILE A 47 -1.59 -9.91 10.72
N SER A 48 -0.71 -10.57 9.96
CA SER A 48 -0.08 -11.81 10.40
C SER A 48 1.33 -11.98 9.84
N PRO A 49 2.19 -12.76 10.52
CA PRO A 49 3.52 -13.09 10.00
C PRO A 49 3.50 -13.93 8.71
N ASN A 50 2.36 -14.49 8.34
CA ASN A 50 2.17 -15.30 7.13
C ASN A 50 1.51 -14.50 5.99
N GLY A 51 1.70 -13.18 5.95
CA GLY A 51 1.27 -12.34 4.84
C GLY A 51 -0.25 -12.14 4.69
N LEU A 52 -1.04 -12.38 5.76
CA LEU A 52 -2.47 -12.11 5.73
C LEU A 52 -2.72 -10.60 5.71
N ILE A 53 -3.51 -10.16 4.73
CA ILE A 53 -3.90 -8.77 4.52
C ILE A 53 -5.34 -8.58 4.96
N LEU A 54 -5.61 -7.49 5.65
CA LEU A 54 -6.94 -6.96 5.88
C LEU A 54 -7.12 -5.69 5.02
N THR A 55 -8.25 -5.58 4.33
CA THR A 55 -8.64 -4.39 3.57
C THR A 55 -10.17 -4.27 3.54
N ASN A 56 -10.70 -3.23 2.92
CA ASN A 56 -12.14 -3.06 2.82
C ASN A 56 -12.77 -4.06 1.84
N HIS A 57 -14.05 -4.39 2.05
CA HIS A 57 -14.84 -5.20 1.12
C HIS A 57 -14.92 -4.54 -0.26
N HIS A 58 -15.20 -3.24 -0.32
CA HIS A 58 -15.27 -2.51 -1.58
C HIS A 58 -13.93 -2.47 -2.33
N CYS A 59 -12.80 -2.53 -1.64
CA CYS A 59 -11.48 -2.65 -2.25
C CYS A 59 -11.24 -4.05 -2.85
N GLY A 60 -11.80 -5.09 -2.24
CA GLY A 60 -11.74 -6.47 -2.73
C GLY A 60 -12.84 -6.83 -3.72
N TYR A 61 -13.78 -5.92 -4.00
CA TYR A 61 -15.01 -6.23 -4.75
C TYR A 61 -14.74 -6.87 -6.11
N ASP A 62 -13.83 -6.30 -6.89
CA ASP A 62 -13.50 -6.84 -8.22
C ASP A 62 -12.93 -8.26 -8.14
N ALA A 63 -12.12 -8.54 -7.11
CA ALA A 63 -11.57 -9.88 -6.88
C ALA A 63 -12.68 -10.86 -6.47
N ILE A 64 -13.60 -10.46 -5.59
CA ILE A 64 -14.73 -11.28 -5.17
C ILE A 64 -15.63 -11.59 -6.38
N GLN A 65 -15.90 -10.57 -7.21
CA GLN A 65 -16.69 -10.72 -8.42
C GLN A 65 -16.01 -11.64 -9.44
N GLN A 66 -14.70 -11.51 -9.63
CA GLN A 66 -13.93 -12.34 -10.55
C GLN A 66 -14.02 -13.84 -10.20
N HIS A 67 -14.12 -14.16 -8.92
CA HIS A 67 -14.24 -15.52 -8.42
C HIS A 67 -15.68 -16.01 -8.31
N SER A 68 -16.67 -15.11 -8.42
CA SER A 68 -18.08 -15.48 -8.35
C SER A 68 -18.57 -16.08 -9.67
N SER A 69 -19.42 -17.09 -9.55
CA SER A 69 -20.13 -17.74 -10.66
C SER A 69 -21.57 -18.02 -10.26
N VAL A 70 -22.37 -18.57 -11.18
CA VAL A 70 -23.74 -19.00 -10.87
C VAL A 70 -23.77 -20.13 -9.83
N GLU A 71 -22.71 -20.96 -9.80
CA GLU A 71 -22.60 -22.10 -8.87
C GLU A 71 -21.97 -21.68 -7.52
N HIS A 72 -21.20 -20.59 -7.52
CA HIS A 72 -20.49 -20.04 -6.36
C HIS A 72 -20.64 -18.54 -6.34
N ASP A 73 -21.75 -18.03 -5.85
CA ASP A 73 -21.98 -16.59 -5.75
C ASP A 73 -21.35 -15.99 -4.48
N TYR A 74 -20.04 -15.78 -4.51
CA TYR A 74 -19.30 -15.22 -3.38
C TYR A 74 -19.69 -13.78 -3.04
N LEU A 75 -20.31 -13.05 -3.96
CA LEU A 75 -20.90 -11.74 -3.65
C LEU A 75 -22.11 -11.86 -2.74
N THR A 76 -22.94 -12.87 -2.95
CA THR A 76 -24.17 -13.11 -2.17
C THR A 76 -23.90 -13.91 -0.91
N ASP A 77 -23.08 -14.98 -1.00
CA ASP A 77 -22.89 -15.95 0.08
C ASP A 77 -21.65 -15.66 0.93
N GLY A 78 -20.74 -14.83 0.44
CA GLY A 78 -19.44 -14.63 1.00
C GLY A 78 -18.50 -15.80 0.68
N PHE A 79 -17.22 -15.66 1.10
CA PHE A 79 -16.20 -16.67 0.93
C PHE A 79 -15.29 -16.75 2.17
N TRP A 80 -14.93 -17.98 2.58
CA TRP A 80 -14.03 -18.24 3.70
C TRP A 80 -13.19 -19.48 3.41
N ALA A 81 -11.91 -19.30 3.09
CA ALA A 81 -10.96 -20.40 2.97
C ALA A 81 -10.67 -21.00 4.35
N LYS A 82 -10.76 -22.31 4.47
CA LYS A 82 -10.49 -23.04 5.72
C LYS A 82 -9.03 -23.42 5.88
N ASN A 83 -8.30 -23.43 4.78
CA ASN A 83 -6.87 -23.77 4.70
C ASN A 83 -6.23 -23.04 3.50
N TYR A 84 -4.91 -23.15 3.34
CA TYR A 84 -4.16 -22.48 2.28
C TYR A 84 -4.51 -22.97 0.86
N GLU A 85 -4.94 -24.22 0.73
CA GLU A 85 -5.30 -24.83 -0.55
C GLU A 85 -6.62 -24.30 -1.10
N GLU A 86 -7.49 -23.81 -0.23
CA GLU A 86 -8.76 -23.19 -0.60
C GLU A 86 -8.64 -21.71 -0.94
N GLU A 87 -7.49 -21.08 -0.65
CA GLU A 87 -7.27 -19.66 -0.99
C GLU A 87 -7.28 -19.46 -2.51
N LEU A 88 -8.03 -18.47 -3.00
CA LEU A 88 -8.28 -18.27 -4.43
C LEU A 88 -7.23 -17.33 -5.03
N PRO A 89 -6.32 -17.82 -5.89
CA PRO A 89 -5.38 -16.96 -6.60
C PRO A 89 -6.10 -15.91 -7.43
N THR A 90 -5.71 -14.64 -7.30
CA THR A 90 -6.35 -13.51 -7.99
C THR A 90 -5.38 -12.89 -9.00
N PRO A 91 -5.31 -13.42 -10.23
CA PRO A 91 -4.38 -12.92 -11.24
C PRO A 91 -4.58 -11.43 -11.55
N GLY A 92 -3.48 -10.68 -11.60
CA GLY A 92 -3.51 -9.24 -11.85
C GLY A 92 -3.62 -8.36 -10.60
N LEU A 93 -4.10 -8.90 -9.49
CA LEU A 93 -4.08 -8.19 -8.21
C LEU A 93 -2.65 -8.10 -7.69
N LYS A 94 -2.29 -6.94 -7.15
CA LYS A 94 -0.96 -6.65 -6.60
C LYS A 94 -1.07 -6.06 -5.23
N PHE A 95 -0.10 -6.38 -4.38
CA PHE A 95 0.11 -5.69 -3.11
C PHE A 95 1.50 -5.07 -3.10
N ARG A 96 1.62 -3.82 -2.65
CA ARG A 96 2.84 -3.03 -2.75
C ARG A 96 3.18 -2.37 -1.43
N PHE A 97 4.44 -2.48 -1.03
CA PHE A 97 5.00 -1.76 0.11
C PHE A 97 5.93 -0.66 -0.34
N VAL A 98 5.96 0.43 0.41
CA VAL A 98 7.03 1.41 0.32
C VAL A 98 8.21 0.91 1.16
N GLU A 99 9.21 0.36 0.50
CA GLU A 99 10.39 -0.23 1.15
C GLU A 99 11.35 0.84 1.66
N ARG A 100 11.51 1.93 0.88
CA ARG A 100 12.42 3.03 1.22
C ARG A 100 11.99 4.31 0.53
N ILE A 101 12.21 5.43 1.20
CA ILE A 101 12.02 6.78 0.65
C ILE A 101 13.35 7.50 0.70
N ILE A 102 13.79 8.07 -0.42
CA ILE A 102 15.05 8.81 -0.55
C ILE A 102 14.75 10.24 -0.99
N ASP A 103 15.19 11.21 -0.21
CA ASP A 103 15.16 12.61 -0.60
C ASP A 103 16.23 12.86 -1.68
N VAL A 104 15.80 13.32 -2.84
CA VAL A 104 16.65 13.63 -4.01
C VAL A 104 16.57 15.10 -4.39
N THR A 105 16.04 15.94 -3.50
CA THR A 105 15.81 17.36 -3.74
C THR A 105 17.09 18.09 -4.14
N ASP A 106 18.17 17.90 -3.40
CA ASP A 106 19.45 18.55 -3.68
C ASP A 106 20.01 18.17 -5.06
N ARG A 107 19.84 16.91 -5.44
CA ARG A 107 20.24 16.42 -6.76
C ARG A 107 19.46 17.09 -7.87
N VAL A 108 18.15 17.16 -7.75
CA VAL A 108 17.28 17.80 -8.76
C VAL A 108 17.62 19.29 -8.88
N ASN A 109 17.73 19.99 -7.75
CA ASN A 109 18.12 21.41 -7.72
C ASN A 109 19.52 21.64 -8.33
N GLU A 110 20.44 20.69 -8.14
CA GLU A 110 21.76 20.78 -8.76
C GLU A 110 21.70 20.60 -10.30
N ASP A 111 20.86 19.68 -10.78
CA ASP A 111 20.68 19.47 -12.21
C ASP A 111 20.02 20.69 -12.88
N ILE A 112 19.08 21.38 -12.20
CA ILE A 112 18.50 22.65 -12.67
C ILE A 112 19.58 23.73 -12.70
N ARG A 113 20.33 23.93 -11.63
CA ARG A 113 21.42 24.93 -11.55
C ARG A 113 22.49 24.74 -12.61
N LYS A 114 22.79 23.51 -12.97
CA LYS A 114 23.78 23.16 -14.00
C LYS A 114 23.21 23.22 -15.43
N GLY A 115 21.94 23.59 -15.59
CA GLY A 115 21.29 23.64 -16.89
C GLY A 115 21.07 22.29 -17.57
N LYS A 116 21.12 21.19 -16.83
CA LYS A 116 20.85 19.85 -17.37
C LYS A 116 19.38 19.60 -17.63
N ILE A 117 18.52 20.32 -16.95
CA ILE A 117 17.08 20.29 -17.08
C ILE A 117 16.51 21.67 -16.76
N GLU A 118 15.51 22.09 -17.50
CA GLU A 118 14.74 23.29 -17.16
C GLU A 118 13.82 23.00 -15.96
N GLU A 119 13.60 23.98 -15.11
CA GLU A 119 12.78 23.85 -13.92
C GLU A 119 11.39 23.27 -14.23
N ALA A 120 10.70 23.83 -15.22
CA ALA A 120 9.39 23.33 -15.66
C ALA A 120 9.41 21.87 -16.14
N ALA A 121 10.51 21.41 -16.72
CA ALA A 121 10.67 20.03 -17.19
C ALA A 121 11.08 19.06 -16.08
N SER A 122 11.57 19.55 -14.93
CA SER A 122 11.98 18.73 -13.77
C SER A 122 10.82 17.96 -13.15
N PHE A 123 9.57 18.39 -13.35
CA PHE A 123 8.35 17.71 -12.94
C PHE A 123 7.88 16.64 -13.93
N GLY A 124 8.46 16.63 -15.13
CA GLY A 124 8.04 15.75 -16.21
C GLY A 124 8.37 14.27 -15.94
N ALA A 125 7.46 13.39 -16.34
CA ALA A 125 7.61 11.94 -16.15
C ALA A 125 8.94 11.37 -16.70
N PRO A 126 9.48 11.82 -17.86
CA PRO A 126 10.76 11.31 -18.37
C PRO A 126 11.94 11.61 -17.45
N TYR A 127 12.01 12.83 -16.91
CA TYR A 127 13.08 13.21 -15.98
C TYR A 127 12.91 12.50 -14.62
N MET A 128 11.70 12.47 -14.09
CA MET A 128 11.41 11.76 -12.83
C MET A 128 11.73 10.27 -12.95
N LYS A 129 11.39 9.63 -14.07
CA LYS A 129 11.78 8.23 -14.32
C LYS A 129 13.30 8.06 -14.33
N LYS A 130 14.04 8.93 -15.00
CA LYS A 130 15.51 8.92 -15.01
C LYS A 130 16.08 9.03 -13.60
N VAL A 131 15.58 9.96 -12.78
CA VAL A 131 16.01 10.15 -11.39
C VAL A 131 15.75 8.89 -10.56
N ALA A 132 14.58 8.28 -10.70
CA ALA A 132 14.22 7.04 -10.01
C ALA A 132 15.15 5.89 -10.40
N ASP A 133 15.31 5.63 -11.70
CA ASP A 133 16.12 4.54 -12.24
C ASP A 133 17.59 4.66 -11.81
N GLU A 134 18.17 5.87 -11.86
CA GLU A 134 19.55 6.10 -11.47
C GLU A 134 19.75 5.99 -9.94
N THR A 135 18.74 6.36 -9.16
CA THR A 135 18.78 6.22 -7.70
C THR A 135 18.73 4.74 -7.31
N LEU A 136 17.83 3.96 -7.96
CA LEU A 136 17.76 2.52 -7.74
C LEU A 136 19.07 1.80 -8.15
N LYS A 137 19.64 2.15 -9.30
CA LYS A 137 20.92 1.57 -9.76
C LYS A 137 22.08 1.74 -8.79
N LYS A 138 22.06 2.80 -7.98
CA LYS A 138 23.08 3.10 -6.97
C LYS A 138 22.80 2.47 -5.61
N SER A 139 21.61 1.91 -5.40
CA SER A 139 21.20 1.33 -4.14
C SER A 139 21.62 -0.13 -4.00
N ASP A 140 21.60 -0.62 -2.76
CA ASP A 140 21.72 -2.03 -2.40
C ASP A 140 20.53 -2.87 -2.90
N LEU A 141 19.36 -2.24 -3.09
CA LEU A 141 18.14 -2.89 -3.55
C LEU A 141 18.05 -3.08 -5.08
N LYS A 142 19.07 -2.65 -5.85
CA LYS A 142 19.06 -2.70 -7.33
C LYS A 142 18.80 -4.07 -7.96
N LYS A 143 19.06 -5.15 -7.23
CA LYS A 143 18.86 -6.54 -7.66
C LYS A 143 17.79 -7.27 -6.86
N ALA A 144 17.15 -6.60 -5.91
CA ALA A 144 16.12 -7.23 -5.10
C ALA A 144 14.88 -7.54 -5.96
N PRO A 145 14.35 -8.77 -5.91
CA PRO A 145 13.19 -9.16 -6.72
C PRO A 145 11.97 -8.33 -6.37
N GLY A 146 11.17 -7.97 -7.38
CA GLY A 146 9.93 -7.21 -7.21
C GLY A 146 10.12 -5.74 -6.77
N ILE A 147 11.36 -5.22 -6.74
CA ILE A 147 11.62 -3.80 -6.42
C ILE A 147 11.55 -2.96 -7.68
N SER A 148 10.83 -1.86 -7.58
CA SER A 148 10.79 -0.77 -8.56
C SER A 148 11.05 0.57 -7.88
N ALA A 149 11.34 1.60 -8.67
CA ALA A 149 11.53 2.95 -8.16
C ALA A 149 10.60 3.93 -8.87
N MET A 150 10.07 4.88 -8.11
CA MET A 150 9.24 5.98 -8.61
C MET A 150 9.69 7.29 -7.96
N ALA A 151 9.96 8.32 -8.75
CA ALA A 151 10.24 9.65 -8.25
C ALA A 151 9.01 10.53 -8.36
N LEU A 152 8.72 11.30 -7.32
CA LEU A 152 7.60 12.22 -7.26
C LEU A 152 8.02 13.57 -6.69
N PRO A 153 7.50 14.68 -7.25
CA PRO A 153 7.58 16.01 -6.66
C PRO A 153 6.55 16.14 -5.53
N PHE A 154 6.93 16.88 -4.49
CA PHE A 154 6.08 17.24 -3.36
C PHE A 154 6.14 18.74 -3.11
N TYR A 155 5.11 19.25 -2.44
CA TYR A 155 5.01 20.67 -2.05
C TYR A 155 5.25 21.61 -3.23
N GLU A 156 4.52 21.37 -4.34
CA GLU A 156 4.63 22.15 -5.58
C GLU A 156 6.06 22.18 -6.16
N GLY A 157 6.82 21.10 -5.96
CA GLY A 157 8.19 20.97 -6.46
C GLY A 157 9.29 21.51 -5.54
N ASN A 158 8.95 21.90 -4.32
CA ASN A 158 9.95 22.27 -3.33
C ASN A 158 10.72 21.06 -2.77
N ARG A 159 10.21 19.84 -2.97
CA ARG A 159 10.85 18.61 -2.56
C ARG A 159 10.65 17.52 -3.60
N PHE A 160 11.64 16.64 -3.72
CA PHE A 160 11.61 15.49 -4.63
C PHE A 160 12.04 14.23 -3.87
N TYR A 161 11.20 13.18 -3.97
CA TYR A 161 11.49 11.92 -3.31
C TYR A 161 11.46 10.76 -4.29
N VAL A 162 12.35 9.80 -4.10
CA VAL A 162 12.31 8.49 -4.76
C VAL A 162 11.78 7.47 -3.77
N PHE A 163 10.74 6.77 -4.18
CA PHE A 163 10.12 5.66 -3.46
C PHE A 163 10.62 4.36 -4.07
N PHE A 164 11.21 3.50 -3.26
CA PHE A 164 11.43 2.11 -3.63
C PHE A 164 10.23 1.31 -3.19
N ILE A 165 9.62 0.59 -4.15
CA ILE A 165 8.36 -0.10 -3.97
C ILE A 165 8.58 -1.58 -4.20
N LYS A 166 8.34 -2.40 -3.17
CA LYS A 166 8.29 -3.86 -3.27
C LYS A 166 6.89 -4.27 -3.70
N THR A 167 6.78 -5.04 -4.78
CA THR A 167 5.52 -5.54 -5.33
C THR A 167 5.44 -7.05 -5.18
N TYR A 168 4.32 -7.52 -4.65
CA TYR A 168 3.90 -8.92 -4.64
C TYR A 168 2.80 -9.12 -5.67
N THR A 169 2.89 -10.17 -6.48
CA THR A 169 1.98 -10.47 -7.58
C THR A 169 1.16 -11.74 -7.37
N ASP A 170 1.56 -12.65 -6.48
CA ASP A 170 0.72 -13.75 -6.02
C ASP A 170 -0.07 -13.27 -4.78
N VAL A 171 -1.27 -12.75 -5.06
CA VAL A 171 -2.23 -12.31 -4.05
C VAL A 171 -3.46 -13.19 -4.15
N ARG A 172 -3.87 -13.80 -3.03
CA ARG A 172 -4.99 -14.74 -2.99
C ARG A 172 -6.08 -14.25 -2.07
N MET A 173 -7.33 -14.44 -2.47
CA MET A 173 -8.48 -14.15 -1.65
C MET A 173 -8.63 -15.23 -0.57
N VAL A 174 -8.71 -14.80 0.69
CA VAL A 174 -8.83 -15.67 1.86
C VAL A 174 -10.25 -15.64 2.41
N ALA A 175 -10.82 -14.42 2.51
CA ALA A 175 -12.16 -14.27 3.05
C ALA A 175 -12.81 -12.97 2.57
N ALA A 176 -14.12 -13.03 2.39
CA ALA A 176 -14.96 -11.87 2.19
C ALA A 176 -16.36 -12.17 2.73
N PRO A 177 -16.97 -11.28 3.53
CA PRO A 177 -18.37 -11.44 3.92
C PRO A 177 -19.28 -11.24 2.72
N PRO A 178 -20.54 -11.68 2.80
CA PRO A 178 -21.56 -11.33 1.82
C PRO A 178 -21.65 -9.82 1.59
N SER A 179 -21.95 -9.38 0.36
CA SER A 179 -22.11 -7.97 0.04
C SER A 179 -23.23 -7.29 0.83
N SER A 180 -24.22 -8.06 1.29
CA SER A 180 -25.26 -7.58 2.21
C SER A 180 -24.71 -7.10 3.55
N LEU A 181 -23.59 -7.65 4.01
CA LEU A 181 -22.86 -7.19 5.18
C LEU A 181 -21.80 -6.15 4.80
N GLY A 182 -21.04 -6.37 3.72
CA GLY A 182 -20.01 -5.46 3.23
C GLY A 182 -20.56 -4.10 2.77
N LYS A 183 -21.78 -4.11 2.21
CA LYS A 183 -22.50 -2.92 1.72
C LYS A 183 -23.88 -2.83 2.36
N PHE A 184 -23.95 -2.74 3.67
CA PHE A 184 -25.23 -2.70 4.37
C PHE A 184 -26.18 -1.61 3.81
N GLY A 185 -27.41 -1.99 3.53
CA GLY A 185 -28.42 -1.09 2.96
C GLY A 185 -28.20 -0.71 1.50
N GLY A 186 -27.31 -1.40 0.77
CA GLY A 186 -26.97 -1.05 -0.62
C GLY A 186 -26.10 0.20 -0.75
N GLU A 187 -25.56 0.67 0.33
CA GLU A 187 -24.74 1.87 0.37
C GLU A 187 -23.40 1.68 -0.32
N THR A 188 -23.17 2.56 -1.25
CA THR A 188 -21.83 2.76 -1.85
C THR A 188 -21.05 3.82 -1.08
N ASP A 189 -21.76 4.64 -0.29
CA ASP A 189 -21.12 5.65 0.56
C ASP A 189 -20.62 5.02 1.86
N ASN A 190 -19.36 5.15 2.08
CA ASN A 190 -18.63 4.64 3.23
C ASN A 190 -18.97 5.36 4.54
N TRP A 191 -19.96 6.26 4.53
CA TRP A 191 -20.31 7.12 5.65
C TRP A 191 -21.81 7.14 5.95
N MET A 192 -22.23 6.30 6.90
CA MET A 192 -23.55 6.42 7.53
C MET A 192 -23.45 6.19 9.04
N TRP A 193 -24.23 6.89 9.79
CA TRP A 193 -24.34 6.69 11.23
C TRP A 193 -25.79 6.37 11.62
N PRO A 194 -26.04 5.34 12.46
CA PRO A 194 -25.08 4.35 12.95
C PRO A 194 -24.64 3.38 11.85
N ARG A 195 -23.38 2.94 11.90
CA ARG A 195 -22.83 1.96 10.94
C ARG A 195 -23.07 0.54 11.40
N HIS A 196 -23.57 -0.27 10.47
CA HIS A 196 -23.80 -1.70 10.66
C HIS A 196 -23.15 -2.55 9.55
N THR A 197 -22.16 -1.99 8.85
CA THR A 197 -21.46 -2.67 7.78
C THR A 197 -20.24 -3.42 8.31
N GLY A 198 -19.97 -4.60 7.75
CA GLY A 198 -18.72 -5.31 7.85
C GLY A 198 -17.88 -5.12 6.59
N ASP A 199 -17.50 -3.86 6.29
CA ASP A 199 -16.74 -3.52 5.09
C ASP A 199 -15.28 -3.97 5.21
N PHE A 200 -15.07 -5.27 5.13
CA PHE A 200 -13.74 -5.87 5.12
C PHE A 200 -13.64 -7.00 4.10
N SER A 201 -12.41 -7.27 3.67
CA SER A 201 -12.02 -8.49 2.96
C SER A 201 -10.59 -8.85 3.34
N MET A 202 -10.26 -10.13 3.21
CA MET A 202 -8.96 -10.66 3.58
C MET A 202 -8.31 -11.32 2.38
N PHE A 203 -7.04 -11.02 2.22
CA PHE A 203 -6.19 -11.59 1.17
C PHE A 203 -4.89 -12.10 1.80
N ARG A 204 -4.08 -12.80 1.03
CA ARG A 204 -2.73 -13.19 1.43
C ARG A 204 -1.76 -12.96 0.29
N ILE A 205 -0.61 -12.41 0.64
CA ILE A 205 0.54 -12.34 -0.27
C ILE A 205 1.41 -13.57 -0.11
N TYR A 206 1.88 -14.05 -1.25
CA TYR A 206 2.89 -15.10 -1.34
C TYR A 206 4.17 -14.52 -1.93
N ALA A 207 5.31 -14.94 -1.40
CA ALA A 207 6.59 -14.63 -2.01
C ALA A 207 6.71 -15.37 -3.35
N ASP A 208 7.26 -14.69 -4.35
CA ASP A 208 7.63 -15.36 -5.60
C ASP A 208 8.59 -16.50 -5.26
N LYS A 209 8.42 -17.64 -5.92
CA LYS A 209 9.40 -18.73 -5.84
C LYS A 209 10.68 -18.23 -6.51
N ASP A 210 11.78 -18.22 -5.75
CA ASP A 210 13.12 -17.98 -6.27
C ASP A 210 13.51 -18.99 -7.37
#